data_e6db0b774b5c95df3921777f4cb035b4
#
_entry.id   e6db0b774b5c95df3921777f4cb035b4
#
_cell.length_a   1.000
_cell.length_b   1.000
_cell.length_c   1.000
_cell.angle_alpha   90.00
_cell.angle_beta   90.00
_cell.angle_gamma   90.00
#
_symmetry.space_group_name_H-M   'P 1'
#
loop_
_entity.id
_entity.type
_entity.pdbx_description
1 polymer ?
#
loop_
_entity_poly.entity_id
_entity_poly.type
_entity_poly.pdbx_seq_one_letter_code
_entity_poly.pdbx_strand_id
1 'polypeptide(L)'
;MFCDSILVFDHIYQTVKIVSHVYLPDGSDPASLSMIYDQAVAKVQKLSQQLARPDTPLPYQPPIKRGNESVSNVGKAGYEGFVTKLKEHIVKGDIIQAVPSQRLSRPTSLHPFNAYRHLRQVNPSPYMFYLNCGDVQLVGASPETLCKVENRKVYNHAIAGTVKRGKTPAGKLSFVVLCTCIF
;
A
#
# COMPACT_ATOMS: atom_id res chain seq x y z
N MET A 1 12.17 -4.25 -0.65
CA MET A 1 12.67 -2.91 -0.35
C MET A 1 13.46 -3.01 0.95
N PHE A 2 14.71 -2.57 0.96
CA PHE A 2 15.52 -2.45 2.16
C PHE A 2 15.60 -0.97 2.54
N CYS A 3 15.38 -0.67 3.82
CA CYS A 3 15.49 0.68 4.34
C CYS A 3 16.65 0.73 5.33
N ASP A 4 17.58 1.63 5.15
CA ASP A 4 18.71 1.84 6.07
C ASP A 4 18.25 2.36 7.43
N SER A 5 17.19 3.18 7.43
CA SER A 5 16.64 3.77 8.64
C SER A 5 15.12 3.77 8.60
N ILE A 6 14.49 3.53 9.73
CA ILE A 6 13.04 3.45 9.88
C ILE A 6 12.60 4.32 11.06
N LEU A 7 11.53 5.07 10.85
CA LEU A 7 10.82 5.82 11.89
C LEU A 7 9.52 5.09 12.19
N VAL A 8 9.35 4.62 13.42
CA VAL A 8 8.14 3.91 13.85
C VAL A 8 7.34 4.80 14.78
N PHE A 9 6.16 5.21 14.33
CA PHE A 9 5.21 5.99 15.13
C PHE A 9 4.26 5.04 15.84
N ASP A 10 4.39 4.92 17.15
CA ASP A 10 3.51 4.13 17.99
C ASP A 10 2.40 5.04 18.54
N HIS A 11 1.22 4.93 17.96
CA HIS A 11 0.07 5.76 18.33
C HIS A 11 -0.58 5.34 19.65
N ILE A 12 -0.32 4.14 20.14
CA ILE A 12 -0.84 3.66 21.42
C ILE A 12 -0.03 4.26 22.56
N TYR A 13 1.30 4.14 22.48
CA TYR A 13 2.21 4.67 23.50
C TYR A 13 2.64 6.12 23.25
N GLN A 14 2.20 6.73 22.14
CA GLN A 14 2.57 8.11 21.73
C GLN A 14 4.10 8.31 21.69
N THR A 15 4.78 7.32 21.16
CA THR A 15 6.26 7.33 21.04
C THR A 15 6.70 7.22 19.60
N VAL A 16 7.89 7.73 19.30
CA VAL A 16 8.56 7.54 18.01
C VAL A 16 9.86 6.81 18.25
N LYS A 17 10.02 5.66 17.60
CA LYS A 17 11.28 4.90 17.61
C LYS A 17 12.03 5.15 16.31
N ILE A 18 13.30 5.48 16.42
CA ILE A 18 14.20 5.66 15.28
C ILE A 18 15.14 4.48 15.24
N VAL A 19 15.13 3.72 14.17
CA VAL A 19 15.96 2.52 13.99
C VAL A 19 16.87 2.73 12.79
N SER A 20 18.15 2.47 12.95
CA SER A 20 19.11 2.43 11.85
C SER A 20 19.68 1.02 11.73
N HIS A 21 19.63 0.44 10.54
CA HIS A 21 20.24 -0.84 10.24
C HIS A 21 21.73 -0.65 9.98
N VAL A 22 22.52 -1.62 10.44
CA VAL A 22 23.95 -1.69 10.24
C VAL A 22 24.28 -2.97 9.49
N TYR A 23 24.96 -2.83 8.37
CA TYR A 23 25.50 -3.99 7.66
C TYR A 23 26.89 -4.29 8.19
N LEU A 24 27.08 -5.52 8.68
CA LEU A 24 28.37 -6.02 9.17
C LEU A 24 28.91 -7.00 8.13
N PRO A 25 30.00 -6.65 7.42
CA PRO A 25 30.70 -7.60 6.56
C PRO A 25 31.29 -8.75 7.39
N ASP A 26 31.32 -9.95 6.81
CA ASP A 26 31.94 -11.10 7.44
C ASP A 26 33.44 -10.82 7.70
N GLY A 27 33.91 -11.15 8.92
CA GLY A 27 35.28 -10.92 9.33
C GLY A 27 35.63 -9.48 9.72
N SER A 28 34.64 -8.63 9.99
CA SER A 28 34.88 -7.26 10.48
C SER A 28 35.67 -7.25 11.79
N ASP A 29 36.69 -6.39 11.86
CA ASP A 29 37.48 -6.19 13.07
C ASP A 29 36.73 -5.29 14.10
N PRO A 30 37.12 -5.30 15.39
CA PRO A 30 36.49 -4.47 16.43
C PRO A 30 36.56 -2.97 16.17
N ALA A 31 37.59 -2.48 15.51
CA ALA A 31 37.75 -1.04 15.22
C ALA A 31 36.76 -0.59 14.13
N SER A 32 36.61 -1.40 13.08
CA SER A 32 35.61 -1.15 12.04
C SER A 32 34.19 -1.24 12.56
N LEU A 33 33.89 -2.14 13.51
CA LEU A 33 32.57 -2.24 14.16
C LEU A 33 32.21 -0.97 14.93
N SER A 34 33.18 -0.40 15.71
CA SER A 34 32.96 0.86 16.42
C SER A 34 32.63 2.01 15.45
N MET A 35 33.39 2.14 14.36
CA MET A 35 33.13 3.17 13.36
C MET A 35 31.76 3.04 12.69
N ILE A 36 31.37 1.83 12.34
CA ILE A 36 30.06 1.56 11.73
C ILE A 36 28.93 1.89 12.72
N TYR A 37 29.08 1.53 13.98
CA TYR A 37 28.13 1.88 15.04
C TYR A 37 27.99 3.40 15.20
N ASP A 38 29.09 4.13 15.28
CA ASP A 38 29.09 5.58 15.43
C ASP A 38 28.40 6.28 14.24
N GLN A 39 28.60 5.77 13.03
CA GLN A 39 27.87 6.24 11.83
C GLN A 39 26.36 6.01 11.94
N ALA A 40 25.93 4.87 12.46
CA ALA A 40 24.51 4.58 12.69
C ALA A 40 23.92 5.51 13.77
N VAL A 41 24.64 5.74 14.86
CA VAL A 41 24.27 6.70 15.91
C VAL A 41 24.10 8.11 15.34
N ALA A 42 25.04 8.57 14.52
CA ALA A 42 24.96 9.87 13.86
C ALA A 42 23.73 10.00 12.95
N LYS A 43 23.38 8.94 12.22
CA LYS A 43 22.14 8.90 11.41
C LYS A 43 20.88 9.04 12.28
N VAL A 44 20.80 8.29 13.39
CA VAL A 44 19.68 8.36 14.33
C VAL A 44 19.55 9.75 14.93
N GLN A 45 20.66 10.36 15.38
CA GLN A 45 20.68 11.72 15.92
C GLN A 45 20.21 12.76 14.89
N LYS A 46 20.67 12.67 13.66
CA LYS A 46 20.23 13.55 12.56
C LYS A 46 18.73 13.45 12.31
N LEU A 47 18.18 12.23 12.28
CA LEU A 47 16.74 12.01 12.10
C LEU A 47 15.94 12.56 13.30
N SER A 48 16.43 12.38 14.52
CA SER A 48 15.82 12.94 15.72
C SER A 48 15.75 14.47 15.67
N GLN A 49 16.84 15.12 15.27
CA GLN A 49 16.88 16.58 15.07
C GLN A 49 15.92 17.05 13.97
N GLN A 50 15.77 16.29 12.89
CA GLN A 50 14.80 16.61 11.85
C GLN A 50 13.35 16.53 12.34
N LEU A 51 13.01 15.52 13.15
CA LEU A 51 11.68 15.40 13.75
C LEU A 51 11.35 16.51 14.74
N ALA A 52 12.37 17.05 15.43
CA ALA A 52 12.20 18.13 16.40
C ALA A 52 12.02 19.52 15.76
N ARG A 53 12.17 19.63 14.44
CA ARG A 53 11.99 20.92 13.76
C ARG A 53 10.52 21.37 13.81
N PRO A 54 10.27 22.65 14.09
CA PRO A 54 8.90 23.18 14.16
C PRO A 54 8.24 23.29 12.79
N ASP A 55 9.02 23.38 11.73
CA ASP A 55 8.57 23.53 10.35
C ASP A 55 8.64 22.21 9.58
N THR A 56 7.50 21.78 9.10
CA THR A 56 7.42 20.65 8.16
C THR A 56 6.88 21.18 6.83
N PRO A 57 7.75 21.49 5.88
CA PRO A 57 7.31 22.03 4.61
C PRO A 57 6.46 21.00 3.86
N LEU A 58 5.27 21.43 3.46
CA LEU A 58 4.45 20.64 2.54
C LEU A 58 4.96 20.82 1.11
N PRO A 59 4.81 19.80 0.26
CA PRO A 59 5.19 19.93 -1.14
C PRO A 59 4.34 21.02 -1.81
N TYR A 60 4.97 21.81 -2.66
CA TYR A 60 4.27 22.82 -3.44
C TYR A 60 3.16 22.19 -4.29
N GLN A 61 1.98 22.77 -4.24
CA GLN A 61 0.83 22.32 -5.01
C GLN A 61 0.38 23.43 -5.98
N PRO A 62 0.63 23.28 -7.28
CA PRO A 62 0.08 24.20 -8.28
C PRO A 62 -1.45 24.05 -8.36
N PRO A 63 -2.16 25.03 -8.95
CA PRO A 63 -3.59 24.90 -9.19
C PRO A 63 -3.92 23.63 -9.96
N ILE A 64 -4.93 22.89 -9.48
CA ILE A 64 -5.33 21.63 -10.11
C ILE A 64 -6.15 21.92 -11.36
N LYS A 65 -5.63 21.52 -12.51
CA LYS A 65 -6.36 21.57 -13.78
C LYS A 65 -7.43 20.47 -13.77
N ARG A 66 -8.70 20.89 -13.92
CA ARG A 66 -9.85 19.98 -14.00
C ARG A 66 -10.20 19.70 -15.47
N GLY A 67 -11.07 18.70 -15.69
CA GLY A 67 -11.59 18.39 -17.02
C GLY A 67 -10.76 17.41 -17.84
N ASN A 68 -9.60 16.97 -17.36
CA ASN A 68 -8.87 15.88 -18.02
C ASN A 68 -9.67 14.58 -17.95
N GLU A 69 -9.79 13.89 -19.07
CA GLU A 69 -10.42 12.58 -19.13
C GLU A 69 -9.43 11.46 -18.80
N SER A 70 -9.94 10.37 -18.25
CA SER A 70 -9.16 9.18 -18.02
C SER A 70 -9.22 8.23 -19.22
N VAL A 71 -8.08 7.66 -19.57
CA VAL A 71 -7.96 6.73 -20.69
C VAL A 71 -7.62 5.35 -20.15
N SER A 72 -8.44 4.35 -20.50
CA SER A 72 -8.18 2.94 -20.19
C SER A 72 -7.25 2.33 -21.22
N ASN A 73 -6.34 1.44 -20.76
CA ASN A 73 -5.46 0.68 -21.66
C ASN A 73 -6.18 -0.45 -22.41
N VAL A 74 -7.37 -0.87 -21.97
CA VAL A 74 -8.15 -1.97 -22.59
C VAL A 74 -9.59 -1.60 -22.93
N GLY A 75 -10.10 -0.51 -22.38
CA GLY A 75 -11.50 -0.09 -22.55
C GLY A 75 -12.49 -1.02 -21.83
N LYS A 76 -13.77 -0.65 -21.86
CA LYS A 76 -14.86 -1.40 -21.23
C LYS A 76 -15.01 -2.81 -21.81
N ALA A 77 -15.12 -2.91 -23.12
CA ALA A 77 -15.32 -4.19 -23.80
C ALA A 77 -14.15 -5.15 -23.60
N GLY A 78 -12.90 -4.64 -23.60
CA GLY A 78 -11.72 -5.45 -23.32
C GLY A 78 -11.71 -6.01 -21.89
N TYR A 79 -12.07 -5.20 -20.89
CA TYR A 79 -12.15 -5.66 -19.51
C TYR A 79 -13.27 -6.69 -19.30
N GLU A 80 -14.46 -6.47 -19.87
CA GLU A 80 -15.58 -7.43 -19.83
C GLU A 80 -15.19 -8.76 -20.50
N GLY A 81 -14.41 -8.69 -21.60
CA GLY A 81 -13.85 -9.86 -22.27
C GLY A 81 -12.90 -10.68 -21.38
N PHE A 82 -12.07 -10.01 -20.58
CA PHE A 82 -11.23 -10.70 -19.58
C PHE A 82 -12.07 -11.47 -18.57
N VAL A 83 -13.11 -10.85 -18.03
CA VAL A 83 -14.01 -11.51 -17.07
C VAL A 83 -14.68 -12.74 -17.67
N THR A 84 -15.19 -12.63 -18.90
CA THR A 84 -15.83 -13.76 -19.60
C THR A 84 -14.86 -14.92 -19.78
N LYS A 85 -13.66 -14.64 -20.27
CA LYS A 85 -12.63 -15.67 -20.50
C LYS A 85 -12.17 -16.34 -19.19
N LEU A 86 -11.98 -15.56 -18.11
CA LEU A 86 -11.59 -16.10 -16.81
C LEU A 86 -12.70 -16.98 -16.20
N LYS A 87 -13.97 -16.65 -16.39
CA LYS A 87 -15.09 -17.52 -15.98
C LYS A 87 -15.04 -18.87 -16.67
N GLU A 88 -14.70 -18.93 -17.94
CA GLU A 88 -14.52 -20.21 -18.64
C GLU A 88 -13.43 -21.09 -18.01
N HIS A 89 -12.29 -20.48 -17.61
CA HIS A 89 -11.21 -21.19 -16.94
C HIS A 89 -11.60 -21.66 -15.53
N ILE A 90 -12.38 -20.87 -14.79
CA ILE A 90 -12.92 -21.29 -13.49
C ILE A 90 -13.84 -22.51 -13.65
N VAL A 91 -14.75 -22.49 -14.63
CA VAL A 91 -15.67 -23.62 -14.89
C VAL A 91 -14.92 -24.87 -15.33
N LYS A 92 -13.83 -24.74 -16.09
CA LYS A 92 -12.97 -25.87 -16.47
C LYS A 92 -12.16 -26.42 -15.28
N GLY A 93 -12.03 -25.69 -14.18
CA GLY A 93 -11.21 -26.08 -13.03
C GLY A 93 -9.74 -25.73 -13.16
N ASP A 94 -9.36 -24.90 -14.16
CA ASP A 94 -7.97 -24.47 -14.37
C ASP A 94 -7.50 -23.53 -13.24
N ILE A 95 -8.41 -22.71 -12.70
CA ILE A 95 -8.17 -21.74 -11.63
C ILE A 95 -9.39 -21.68 -10.71
N ILE A 96 -9.15 -21.27 -9.45
CA ILE A 96 -10.24 -21.08 -8.46
C ILE A 96 -10.72 -19.63 -8.49
N GLN A 97 -9.81 -18.66 -8.61
CA GLN A 97 -10.08 -17.23 -8.56
C GLN A 97 -9.12 -16.49 -9.49
N ALA A 98 -9.58 -15.39 -10.05
CA ALA A 98 -8.75 -14.43 -10.76
C ALA A 98 -9.25 -13.00 -10.58
N VAL A 99 -8.32 -12.05 -10.51
CA VAL A 99 -8.64 -10.62 -10.43
C VAL A 99 -8.04 -9.94 -11.65
N PRO A 100 -8.84 -9.77 -12.74
CA PRO A 100 -8.38 -9.01 -13.90
C PRO A 100 -8.24 -7.54 -13.53
N SER A 101 -7.29 -6.86 -14.17
CA SER A 101 -7.03 -5.45 -13.93
C SER A 101 -7.02 -4.62 -15.21
N GLN A 102 -7.29 -3.34 -15.07
CA GLN A 102 -7.07 -2.34 -16.10
C GLN A 102 -6.32 -1.15 -15.52
N ARG A 103 -5.62 -0.42 -16.38
CA ARG A 103 -4.97 0.83 -16.02
C ARG A 103 -5.74 1.99 -16.62
N LEU A 104 -6.14 2.91 -15.75
CA LEU A 104 -6.70 4.21 -16.15
C LEU A 104 -5.61 5.27 -15.99
N SER A 105 -5.23 5.94 -17.05
CA SER A 105 -4.26 7.04 -17.02
C SER A 105 -4.97 8.38 -17.20
N ARG A 106 -4.56 9.37 -16.43
CA ARG A 106 -5.12 10.73 -16.45
C ARG A 106 -4.03 11.75 -16.16
N PRO A 107 -3.78 12.74 -17.01
CA PRO A 107 -2.88 13.83 -16.69
C PRO A 107 -3.38 14.63 -15.49
N THR A 108 -2.49 14.94 -14.57
CA THR A 108 -2.83 15.72 -13.39
C THR A 108 -1.66 16.59 -12.93
N SER A 109 -1.96 17.76 -12.36
CA SER A 109 -1.01 18.61 -11.65
C SER A 109 -1.03 18.38 -10.13
N LEU A 110 -1.83 17.42 -9.66
CA LEU A 110 -1.89 17.07 -8.23
C LEU A 110 -0.59 16.41 -7.80
N HIS A 111 0.07 16.99 -6.79
CA HIS A 111 1.28 16.37 -6.22
C HIS A 111 0.92 15.04 -5.57
N PRO A 112 1.66 13.93 -5.84
CA PRO A 112 1.32 12.59 -5.34
C PRO A 112 1.17 12.50 -3.82
N PHE A 113 2.00 13.21 -3.05
CA PHE A 113 1.85 13.27 -1.60
C PHE A 113 0.53 13.93 -1.16
N ASN A 114 0.06 14.96 -1.88
CA ASN A 114 -1.24 15.57 -1.61
C ASN A 114 -2.39 14.64 -2.05
N ALA A 115 -2.21 13.83 -3.09
CA ALA A 115 -3.13 12.75 -3.43
C ALA A 115 -3.24 11.74 -2.28
N TYR A 116 -2.11 11.32 -1.69
CA TYR A 116 -2.09 10.45 -0.51
C TYR A 116 -2.85 11.06 0.68
N ARG A 117 -2.59 12.35 0.99
CA ARG A 117 -3.29 13.05 2.07
C ARG A 117 -4.80 13.12 1.87
N HIS A 118 -5.24 13.33 0.63
CA HIS A 118 -6.67 13.33 0.29
C HIS A 118 -7.26 11.91 0.36
N LEU A 119 -6.54 10.91 -0.13
CA LEU A 119 -6.96 9.50 -0.07
C LEU A 119 -7.24 9.05 1.37
N ARG A 120 -6.43 9.49 2.34
CA ARG A 120 -6.65 9.21 3.76
C ARG A 120 -8.00 9.73 4.30
N GLN A 121 -8.54 10.78 3.70
CA GLN A 121 -9.84 11.36 4.11
C GLN A 121 -11.01 10.64 3.43
N VAL A 122 -10.83 10.27 2.16
CA VAL A 122 -11.91 9.70 1.33
C VAL A 122 -12.05 8.19 1.54
N ASN A 123 -10.93 7.49 1.67
CA ASN A 123 -10.89 6.04 1.81
C ASN A 123 -9.83 5.61 2.84
N PRO A 124 -10.04 5.88 4.13
CA PRO A 124 -9.14 5.44 5.18
C PRO A 124 -9.10 3.91 5.21
N SER A 125 -7.90 3.35 5.34
CA SER A 125 -7.67 1.93 5.25
C SER A 125 -6.54 1.53 6.21
N PRO A 126 -6.50 0.30 6.75
CA PRO A 126 -5.46 -0.15 7.67
C PRO A 126 -4.05 -0.10 7.07
N TYR A 127 -3.94 -0.29 5.76
CA TYR A 127 -2.65 -0.36 5.06
C TYR A 127 -2.57 0.73 4.00
N MET A 128 -2.31 1.95 4.45
CA MET A 128 -2.08 3.07 3.55
C MET A 128 -0.59 3.27 3.32
N PHE A 129 -0.21 3.60 2.09
CA PHE A 129 1.19 3.82 1.76
C PHE A 129 1.39 4.96 0.76
N TYR A 130 2.52 5.61 0.89
CA TYR A 130 3.12 6.51 -0.10
C TYR A 130 4.57 6.11 -0.28
N LEU A 131 4.93 5.69 -1.48
CA LEU A 131 6.29 5.28 -1.83
C LEU A 131 6.83 6.23 -2.90
N ASN A 132 7.98 6.82 -2.63
CA ASN A 132 8.70 7.64 -3.59
C ASN A 132 9.95 6.88 -4.04
N CYS A 133 9.94 6.39 -5.27
CA CYS A 133 11.05 5.66 -5.88
C CYS A 133 11.87 6.52 -6.85
N GLY A 134 11.78 7.84 -6.73
CA GLY A 134 12.43 8.80 -7.61
C GLY A 134 11.56 9.16 -8.81
N ASP A 135 11.65 8.41 -9.87
CA ASP A 135 10.89 8.59 -11.12
C ASP A 135 9.44 8.14 -11.04
N VAL A 136 9.13 7.20 -10.14
CA VAL A 136 7.79 6.67 -9.90
C VAL A 136 7.37 6.87 -8.46
N GLN A 137 6.14 7.33 -8.25
CA GLN A 137 5.54 7.47 -6.93
C GLN A 137 4.27 6.64 -6.85
N LEU A 138 4.15 5.84 -5.79
CA LEU A 138 2.99 4.98 -5.55
C LEU A 138 2.20 5.48 -4.36
N VAL A 139 0.89 5.62 -4.55
CA VAL A 139 -0.07 6.04 -3.51
C VAL A 139 -1.15 4.98 -3.43
N GLY A 140 -1.40 4.46 -2.25
CA GLY A 140 -2.42 3.41 -2.12
C GLY A 140 -3.05 3.31 -0.75
N ALA A 141 -4.20 2.64 -0.75
CA ALA A 141 -4.97 2.29 0.43
C ALA A 141 -5.44 0.85 0.27
N SER A 142 -4.88 -0.07 1.05
CA SER A 142 -5.25 -1.49 1.01
C SER A 142 -6.08 -1.84 2.25
N PRO A 143 -7.23 -2.52 2.08
CA PRO A 143 -8.10 -2.88 3.19
C PRO A 143 -7.64 -4.14 3.93
N GLU A 144 -6.75 -4.95 3.34
CA GLU A 144 -6.50 -6.31 3.80
C GLU A 144 -5.03 -6.70 3.76
N THR A 145 -4.68 -7.60 4.69
CA THR A 145 -3.39 -8.30 4.70
C THR A 145 -3.33 -9.33 3.58
N LEU A 146 -2.46 -9.13 2.61
CA LEU A 146 -2.20 -10.13 1.58
C LEU A 146 -1.52 -11.38 2.15
N CYS A 147 -0.42 -11.16 2.89
CA CYS A 147 0.33 -12.22 3.55
C CYS A 147 1.14 -11.62 4.71
N LYS A 148 1.08 -12.23 5.89
CA LYS A 148 1.88 -11.88 7.05
C LYS A 148 2.62 -13.11 7.56
N VAL A 149 3.91 -12.97 7.83
CA VAL A 149 4.71 -14.01 8.48
C VAL A 149 5.14 -13.50 9.84
N GLU A 150 4.76 -14.21 10.89
CA GLU A 150 5.08 -13.86 12.28
C GLU A 150 5.31 -15.13 13.09
N ASN A 151 6.42 -15.21 13.83
CA ASN A 151 6.79 -16.37 14.65
C ASN A 151 6.73 -17.70 13.86
N ARG A 152 7.24 -17.70 12.61
CA ARG A 152 7.23 -18.84 11.67
C ARG A 152 5.83 -19.30 11.25
N LYS A 153 4.80 -18.53 11.49
CA LYS A 153 3.42 -18.78 11.03
C LYS A 153 3.08 -17.83 9.90
N VAL A 154 2.45 -18.35 8.88
CA VAL A 154 1.95 -17.59 7.73
C VAL A 154 0.47 -17.31 7.94
N TYR A 155 0.09 -16.05 7.83
CA TYR A 155 -1.30 -15.58 7.92
C TYR A 155 -1.72 -15.07 6.54
N ASN A 156 -2.83 -15.56 6.06
CA ASN A 156 -3.46 -15.09 4.84
C ASN A 156 -4.95 -14.90 5.12
N HIS A 157 -5.50 -13.74 4.75
CA HIS A 157 -6.92 -13.43 4.86
C HIS A 157 -7.45 -13.21 3.43
N ALA A 158 -7.87 -14.29 2.77
CA ALA A 158 -8.35 -14.20 1.40
C ALA A 158 -9.73 -13.51 1.35
N ILE A 159 -9.82 -12.39 0.61
CA ILE A 159 -11.11 -11.77 0.22
C ILE A 159 -11.45 -12.19 -1.21
N ALA A 160 -12.72 -12.49 -1.43
CA ALA A 160 -13.22 -12.78 -2.77
C ALA A 160 -13.81 -11.53 -3.44
N GLY A 161 -14.61 -10.75 -2.71
CA GLY A 161 -15.24 -9.53 -3.21
C GLY A 161 -16.12 -8.86 -2.16
N THR A 162 -16.72 -7.73 -2.52
CA THR A 162 -17.62 -6.98 -1.66
C THR A 162 -18.99 -6.79 -2.33
N VAL A 163 -20.04 -6.98 -1.56
CA VAL A 163 -21.40 -6.69 -1.97
C VAL A 163 -22.07 -5.76 -0.96
N LYS A 164 -23.09 -5.03 -1.40
CA LYS A 164 -23.88 -4.19 -0.48
C LYS A 164 -24.54 -5.07 0.59
N ARG A 165 -24.46 -4.66 1.84
CA ARG A 165 -25.14 -5.37 2.93
C ARG A 165 -26.65 -5.29 2.77
N GLY A 166 -27.34 -6.42 2.82
CA GLY A 166 -28.80 -6.46 2.82
C GLY A 166 -29.37 -5.76 4.05
N LYS A 167 -30.52 -5.08 3.89
CA LYS A 167 -31.19 -4.35 4.97
C LYS A 167 -31.85 -5.28 6.00
N THR A 168 -32.18 -6.50 5.62
CA THR A 168 -32.82 -7.52 6.46
C THR A 168 -31.93 -8.74 6.62
N PRO A 169 -32.11 -9.59 7.66
CA PRO A 169 -31.39 -10.85 7.81
C PRO A 169 -31.49 -11.77 6.59
N ALA A 170 -32.71 -11.90 6.01
CA ALA A 170 -32.94 -12.69 4.79
C ALA A 170 -32.19 -12.12 3.57
N GLY A 171 -32.18 -10.80 3.40
CA GLY A 171 -31.40 -10.14 2.34
C GLY A 171 -29.88 -10.30 2.51
N LYS A 172 -29.38 -10.38 3.74
CA LYS A 172 -27.96 -10.68 3.99
C LYS A 172 -27.58 -12.08 3.51
N LEU A 173 -28.44 -13.07 3.76
CA LEU A 173 -28.21 -14.46 3.35
C LEU A 173 -28.23 -14.60 1.83
N SER A 174 -29.18 -13.95 1.16
CA SER A 174 -29.30 -13.95 -0.31
C SER A 174 -28.03 -13.41 -1.00
N PHE A 175 -27.42 -12.34 -0.46
CA PHE A 175 -26.17 -11.80 -1.01
C PHE A 175 -24.96 -12.71 -0.77
N VAL A 176 -24.90 -13.40 0.38
CA VAL A 176 -23.86 -14.41 0.65
C VAL A 176 -23.96 -15.57 -0.33
N VAL A 177 -25.15 -16.07 -0.58
CA VAL A 177 -25.40 -17.15 -1.55
C VAL A 177 -25.02 -16.70 -2.98
N LEU A 178 -25.33 -15.44 -3.35
CA LEU A 178 -24.92 -14.91 -4.66
C LEU A 178 -23.40 -14.83 -4.79
N CYS A 179 -22.68 -14.43 -3.74
CA CYS A 179 -21.23 -14.43 -3.73
C CYS A 179 -20.63 -15.83 -3.86
N THR A 180 -21.21 -16.85 -3.20
CA THR A 180 -20.76 -18.25 -3.30
C THR A 180 -21.10 -18.89 -4.64
N CYS A 181 -22.04 -18.36 -5.41
CA CYS A 181 -22.38 -18.84 -6.76
C CYS A 181 -21.57 -18.15 -7.88
N ILE A 182 -20.80 -17.13 -7.56
CA ILE A 182 -19.96 -16.40 -8.53
C ILE A 182 -18.50 -16.93 -8.51
N PHE A 183 -18.16 -17.78 -7.56
CA PHE A 183 -16.84 -18.43 -7.40
C PHE A 183 -16.93 -19.93 -7.67
#